data_f0f2aa79ba0186a98ccfb1c8743535e7
#
_entry.id   f0f2aa79ba0186a98ccfb1c8743535e7
#
_cell.length_a   1.000
_cell.length_b   1.000
_cell.length_c   1.000
_cell.angle_alpha   90.00
_cell.angle_beta   90.00
_cell.angle_gamma   90.00
#
_symmetry.space_group_name_H-M   'P 1'
#
loop_
_entity.id
_entity.type
_entity.pdbx_description
1 polymer ?
#
loop_
_entity_poly.entity_id
_entity_poly.type
_entity_poly.pdbx_seq_one_letter_code
_entity_poly.pdbx_strand_id
1 'polypeptide(L)'
;MKWLLFTLFLTGLIIWWRYAQIEQNGRSSTKPPKPPKSSKSNDGKEKKSNPQEMKQCPCCGLRFPADEGVGAYCSADHRNAIDPKGWWGGADWFKSPNYDDRPTGVPIELVLIHHISLPPGQFGNNYIADFFQNKLDPNAHPYFQEISDHQVSSHFLIERDGQVQQFVSTLHRAWHAGVSEFFGRESCNDFSIGIELEGTEDLPFQPAQYAALKELVTVLKKKYSIAAYAGHSDVAPGRKRDPGIHFDWNLFAQSAGIPSRQLPYGLSKRP
;
A
#
# COMPACT_ATOMS: atom_id res chain seq x y z
N MET A 1 7.63 52.53 -2.93
CA MET A 1 6.42 52.78 -2.15
C MET A 1 5.10 52.42 -2.85
N LYS A 2 4.95 52.55 -4.17
CA LYS A 2 3.71 52.25 -4.90
C LYS A 2 3.31 50.75 -4.92
N TRP A 3 4.23 49.83 -4.88
CA TRP A 3 3.98 48.36 -4.88
C TRP A 3 3.50 47.81 -3.53
N LEU A 4 3.90 48.43 -2.42
CA LEU A 4 3.43 48.01 -1.07
C LEU A 4 1.96 48.38 -0.83
N LEU A 5 1.47 49.45 -1.39
CA LEU A 5 0.06 49.85 -1.29
C LEU A 5 -0.84 48.95 -2.14
N PHE A 6 -0.34 48.43 -3.26
CA PHE A 6 -1.08 47.54 -4.15
C PHE A 6 -1.27 46.14 -3.54
N THR A 7 -0.26 45.64 -2.83
CA THR A 7 -0.36 44.31 -2.13
C THR A 7 -1.31 44.41 -0.91
N LEU A 8 -1.32 45.51 -0.18
CA LEU A 8 -2.26 45.72 0.93
C LEU A 8 -3.70 45.85 0.45
N PHE A 9 -3.93 46.44 -0.73
CA PHE A 9 -5.26 46.56 -1.30
C PHE A 9 -5.82 45.22 -1.78
N LEU A 10 -5.00 44.37 -2.39
CA LEU A 10 -5.35 43.00 -2.85
C LEU A 10 -5.67 42.08 -1.65
N THR A 11 -4.88 42.12 -0.59
CA THR A 11 -5.16 41.33 0.62
C THR A 11 -6.42 41.76 1.33
N GLY A 12 -6.72 43.06 1.37
CA GLY A 12 -7.98 43.60 1.92
C GLY A 12 -9.21 43.14 1.13
N LEU A 13 -9.13 43.09 -0.21
CA LEU A 13 -10.23 42.62 -1.05
C LEU A 13 -10.51 41.12 -0.89
N ILE A 14 -9.46 40.30 -0.71
CA ILE A 14 -9.61 38.85 -0.49
C ILE A 14 -10.24 38.56 0.88
N ILE A 15 -9.85 39.32 1.91
CA ILE A 15 -10.42 39.17 3.26
C ILE A 15 -11.89 39.62 3.24
N TRP A 16 -12.22 40.72 2.59
CA TRP A 16 -13.59 41.22 2.46
C TRP A 16 -14.48 40.24 1.68
N TRP A 17 -13.98 39.66 0.60
CA TRP A 17 -14.72 38.67 -0.22
C TRP A 17 -14.99 37.38 0.59
N ARG A 18 -14.06 36.92 1.43
CA ARG A 18 -14.27 35.78 2.32
C ARG A 18 -15.30 36.10 3.43
N TYR A 19 -15.29 37.31 3.97
CA TYR A 19 -16.28 37.72 4.96
C TYR A 19 -17.69 37.79 4.36
N ALA A 20 -17.84 38.31 3.14
CA ALA A 20 -19.13 38.39 2.45
C ALA A 20 -19.71 37.02 2.11
N GLN A 21 -18.86 35.99 1.85
CA GLN A 21 -19.32 34.61 1.65
C GLN A 21 -19.80 33.93 2.93
N ILE A 22 -19.25 34.29 4.09
CA ILE A 22 -19.69 33.75 5.39
C ILE A 22 -21.07 34.33 5.78
N GLU A 23 -21.33 35.58 5.46
CA GLU A 23 -22.62 36.23 5.76
C GLU A 23 -23.78 35.73 4.89
N GLN A 24 -23.50 35.30 3.64
CA GLN A 24 -24.52 34.72 2.75
C GLN A 24 -24.93 33.29 3.13
N ASN A 25 -24.05 32.54 3.78
CA ASN A 25 -24.36 31.17 4.22
C ASN A 25 -25.07 31.10 5.59
N GLY A 26 -25.21 32.24 6.29
CA GLY A 26 -25.85 32.32 7.61
C GLY A 26 -27.35 32.61 7.62
N ARG A 27 -27.99 32.92 6.47
CA ARG A 27 -29.44 33.19 6.40
C ARG A 27 -30.22 32.00 5.86
N SER A 28 -30.35 30.94 6.64
CA SER A 28 -31.39 29.94 6.47
C SER A 28 -32.68 30.45 7.10
N SER A 29 -33.64 30.85 6.29
CA SER A 29 -34.95 31.26 6.70
C SER A 29 -35.78 30.08 7.20
N THR A 30 -36.00 29.99 8.50
CA THR A 30 -36.99 29.07 9.08
C THR A 30 -38.39 29.66 8.91
N LYS A 31 -39.18 29.09 7.98
CA LYS A 31 -40.64 29.27 7.98
C LYS A 31 -41.29 28.38 9.05
N PRO A 32 -42.28 28.91 9.81
CA PRO A 32 -42.97 28.08 10.79
C PRO A 32 -43.84 27.00 10.13
N PRO A 33 -44.06 25.84 10.80
CA PRO A 33 -44.82 24.72 10.25
C PRO A 33 -46.31 25.02 10.14
N LYS A 34 -46.93 24.65 9.02
CA LYS A 34 -48.42 24.64 8.86
C LYS A 34 -48.99 23.43 9.62
N PRO A 35 -50.22 23.61 10.17
CA PRO A 35 -50.90 22.54 10.91
C PRO A 35 -51.30 21.38 9.98
N PRO A 36 -51.42 20.15 10.52
CA PRO A 36 -51.67 18.95 9.72
C PRO A 36 -53.08 18.91 9.15
N LYS A 37 -53.17 18.66 7.85
CA LYS A 37 -54.45 18.30 7.22
C LYS A 37 -54.70 16.80 7.40
N SER A 38 -55.93 16.48 7.82
CA SER A 38 -56.46 15.14 8.08
C SER A 38 -56.19 14.15 6.94
N SER A 39 -55.84 12.96 7.36
CA SER A 39 -55.56 11.76 6.55
C SER A 39 -56.72 11.36 5.67
N LYS A 40 -56.49 11.22 4.37
CA LYS A 40 -57.20 10.27 3.52
C LYS A 40 -56.33 9.02 3.43
N SER A 41 -56.90 7.89 3.85
CA SER A 41 -56.37 6.58 3.66
C SER A 41 -55.99 6.34 2.18
N ASN A 42 -54.71 6.13 1.89
CA ASN A 42 -54.28 5.60 0.60
C ASN A 42 -53.74 4.20 0.82
N ASP A 43 -54.36 3.29 0.09
CA ASP A 43 -54.01 1.87 0.02
C ASP A 43 -52.50 1.66 -0.11
N GLY A 44 -52.02 0.81 0.78
CA GLY A 44 -50.60 0.40 0.82
C GLY A 44 -50.21 -0.32 -0.45
N LYS A 45 -49.51 0.38 -1.36
CA LYS A 45 -48.52 -0.28 -2.21
C LYS A 45 -47.29 -0.49 -1.37
N GLU A 46 -47.11 -1.65 -0.78
CA GLU A 46 -45.83 -2.14 -0.29
C GLU A 46 -44.81 -1.92 -1.42
N LYS A 47 -43.89 -0.96 -1.23
CA LYS A 47 -42.66 -0.94 -2.00
C LYS A 47 -41.97 -2.26 -1.69
N LYS A 48 -41.99 -3.21 -2.65
CA LYS A 48 -41.10 -4.37 -2.63
C LYS A 48 -39.69 -3.81 -2.46
N SER A 49 -39.13 -3.91 -1.24
CA SER A 49 -37.72 -3.62 -1.00
C SER A 49 -36.94 -4.59 -1.89
N ASN A 50 -36.17 -4.05 -2.81
CA ASN A 50 -35.18 -4.84 -3.51
C ASN A 50 -34.33 -5.55 -2.45
N PRO A 51 -34.07 -6.87 -2.58
CA PRO A 51 -33.21 -7.55 -1.62
C PRO A 51 -31.89 -6.80 -1.55
N GLN A 52 -31.55 -6.31 -0.37
CA GLN A 52 -30.28 -5.61 -0.14
C GLN A 52 -29.14 -6.59 -0.39
N GLU A 53 -28.24 -6.23 -1.32
CA GLU A 53 -27.06 -7.06 -1.60
C GLU A 53 -26.19 -7.17 -0.35
N MET A 54 -25.92 -8.41 0.08
CA MET A 54 -25.10 -8.72 1.25
C MET A 54 -23.73 -9.20 0.82
N LYS A 55 -22.69 -8.57 1.35
CA LYS A 55 -21.28 -9.00 1.20
C LYS A 55 -20.81 -9.74 2.44
N GLN A 56 -19.78 -10.56 2.29
CA GLN A 56 -19.10 -11.20 3.41
C GLN A 56 -17.68 -10.61 3.55
N CYS A 57 -17.37 -10.11 4.74
CA CYS A 57 -16.07 -9.53 5.02
C CYS A 57 -14.97 -10.60 4.95
N PRO A 58 -13.93 -10.45 4.10
CA PRO A 58 -12.83 -11.40 4.01
C PRO A 58 -12.04 -11.55 5.32
N CYS A 59 -12.00 -10.49 6.14
CA CYS A 59 -11.25 -10.44 7.38
C CYS A 59 -11.91 -11.20 8.53
N CYS A 60 -13.23 -11.01 8.76
CA CYS A 60 -13.93 -11.56 9.93
C CYS A 60 -15.11 -12.47 9.61
N GLY A 61 -15.47 -12.64 8.33
CA GLY A 61 -16.60 -13.46 7.89
C GLY A 61 -17.97 -12.83 8.11
N LEU A 62 -18.09 -11.66 8.74
CA LEU A 62 -19.35 -10.96 8.96
C LEU A 62 -20.05 -10.67 7.64
N ARG A 63 -21.35 -10.97 7.55
CA ARG A 63 -22.20 -10.53 6.44
C ARG A 63 -22.74 -9.13 6.75
N PHE A 64 -22.62 -8.23 5.78
CA PHE A 64 -23.04 -6.84 5.94
C PHE A 64 -23.65 -6.32 4.62
N PRO A 65 -24.52 -5.29 4.67
CA PRO A 65 -25.05 -4.62 3.49
C PRO A 65 -23.93 -4.04 2.63
N ALA A 66 -24.03 -4.19 1.31
CA ALA A 66 -22.97 -3.77 0.38
C ALA A 66 -22.68 -2.27 0.40
N ASP A 67 -23.65 -1.46 0.81
CA ASP A 67 -23.61 0.01 0.94
C ASP A 67 -23.09 0.50 2.29
N GLU A 68 -23.00 -0.38 3.33
CA GLU A 68 -22.50 -0.03 4.66
C GLU A 68 -21.01 -0.31 4.88
N GLY A 69 -20.36 -1.01 3.94
CA GLY A 69 -18.96 -1.42 4.07
C GLY A 69 -17.98 -0.45 3.43
N VAL A 70 -16.68 -0.79 3.58
CA VAL A 70 -15.57 -0.16 2.87
C VAL A 70 -15.04 -1.14 1.82
N GLY A 71 -15.52 -1.00 0.59
CA GLY A 71 -15.24 -1.96 -0.49
C GLY A 71 -15.80 -3.35 -0.21
N ALA A 72 -14.92 -4.35 -0.06
CA ALA A 72 -15.27 -5.72 0.28
C ALA A 72 -15.29 -5.99 1.79
N TYR A 73 -15.01 -5.01 2.65
CA TYR A 73 -14.81 -5.15 4.09
C TYR A 73 -15.93 -4.48 4.87
N CYS A 74 -16.30 -5.04 6.03
CA CYS A 74 -17.35 -4.47 6.89
C CYS A 74 -16.92 -3.20 7.63
N SER A 75 -15.63 -2.87 7.65
CA SER A 75 -15.09 -1.65 8.25
C SER A 75 -13.74 -1.26 7.65
N ALA A 76 -13.34 0.01 7.87
CA ALA A 76 -12.02 0.49 7.51
C ALA A 76 -10.90 -0.27 8.26
N ASP A 77 -11.12 -0.64 9.52
CA ASP A 77 -10.15 -1.40 10.30
C ASP A 77 -9.88 -2.78 9.68
N HIS A 78 -10.92 -3.45 9.19
CA HIS A 78 -10.76 -4.75 8.52
C HIS A 78 -10.15 -4.60 7.12
N ARG A 79 -10.41 -3.52 6.40
CA ARG A 79 -9.69 -3.21 5.16
C ARG A 79 -8.21 -2.95 5.44
N ASN A 80 -7.89 -2.27 6.54
CA ASN A 80 -6.53 -1.92 6.95
C ASN A 80 -5.87 -3.02 7.81
N ALA A 81 -6.32 -4.26 7.70
CA ALA A 81 -5.71 -5.42 8.36
C ALA A 81 -5.34 -6.50 7.33
N ILE A 82 -4.37 -7.34 7.68
CA ILE A 82 -4.12 -8.58 6.94
C ILE A 82 -5.13 -9.61 7.41
N ASP A 83 -5.90 -10.13 6.47
CA ASP A 83 -6.93 -11.12 6.71
C ASP A 83 -6.36 -12.47 7.20
N PRO A 84 -7.20 -13.43 7.65
CA PRO A 84 -6.74 -14.74 8.07
C PRO A 84 -6.02 -15.56 6.99
N LYS A 85 -6.19 -15.21 5.72
CA LYS A 85 -5.52 -15.85 4.57
C LYS A 85 -4.24 -15.15 4.14
N GLY A 86 -3.81 -14.10 4.86
CA GLY A 86 -2.58 -13.39 4.59
C GLY A 86 -2.67 -12.29 3.52
N TRP A 87 -3.88 -11.82 3.21
CA TRP A 87 -4.09 -10.76 2.22
C TRP A 87 -4.44 -9.44 2.89
N TRP A 88 -3.84 -8.36 2.39
CA TRP A 88 -4.11 -6.99 2.87
C TRP A 88 -5.18 -6.32 2.01
N GLY A 89 -6.20 -5.77 2.65
CA GLY A 89 -7.28 -5.05 1.96
C GLY A 89 -6.91 -3.66 1.45
N GLY A 90 -5.74 -3.15 1.80
CA GLY A 90 -5.18 -1.90 1.28
C GLY A 90 -4.37 -2.08 -0.02
N ALA A 91 -4.20 -3.31 -0.50
CA ALA A 91 -3.46 -3.62 -1.72
C ALA A 91 -4.38 -4.18 -2.82
N ASP A 92 -4.02 -3.97 -4.07
CA ASP A 92 -4.60 -4.68 -5.21
C ASP A 92 -3.94 -6.06 -5.36
N TRP A 93 -4.74 -7.11 -5.60
CA TRP A 93 -4.25 -8.47 -5.56
C TRP A 93 -4.00 -9.05 -6.95
N PHE A 94 -2.73 -9.34 -7.23
CA PHE A 94 -2.24 -9.97 -8.46
C PHE A 94 -1.56 -11.29 -8.12
N LYS A 95 -2.30 -12.39 -8.01
CA LYS A 95 -1.78 -13.66 -7.48
C LYS A 95 -0.67 -14.23 -8.36
N SER A 96 0.52 -14.38 -7.78
CA SER A 96 1.66 -15.07 -8.38
C SER A 96 1.55 -16.57 -8.14
N PRO A 97 1.96 -17.43 -9.08
CA PRO A 97 2.16 -18.87 -8.85
C PRO A 97 3.50 -19.19 -8.18
N ASN A 98 4.41 -18.20 -8.08
CA ASN A 98 5.81 -18.41 -7.65
C ASN A 98 5.93 -18.30 -6.13
N TYR A 99 5.42 -19.28 -5.41
CA TYR A 99 5.51 -19.40 -3.95
C TYR A 99 5.41 -20.85 -3.52
N ASP A 100 5.77 -21.12 -2.28
CA ASP A 100 5.56 -22.39 -1.60
C ASP A 100 5.22 -22.17 -0.11
N ASP A 101 5.09 -23.26 0.63
CA ASP A 101 4.81 -23.18 2.05
C ASP A 101 6.06 -22.78 2.84
N ARG A 102 5.87 -22.01 3.88
CA ARG A 102 6.95 -21.73 4.84
C ARG A 102 7.25 -22.99 5.65
N PRO A 103 8.52 -23.22 6.05
CA PRO A 103 8.85 -24.30 6.98
C PRO A 103 8.02 -24.19 8.26
N THR A 104 7.52 -25.32 8.74
CA THR A 104 6.65 -25.39 9.92
C THR A 104 7.33 -24.80 11.15
N GLY A 105 6.63 -23.94 11.88
CA GLY A 105 7.11 -23.33 13.12
C GLY A 105 8.11 -22.18 12.94
N VAL A 106 8.40 -21.78 11.70
CA VAL A 106 9.26 -20.63 11.40
C VAL A 106 8.45 -19.35 11.44
N PRO A 107 8.68 -18.43 12.41
CA PRO A 107 7.96 -17.17 12.47
C PRO A 107 8.45 -16.20 11.41
N ILE A 108 7.56 -15.26 11.01
CA ILE A 108 7.89 -14.13 10.15
C ILE A 108 8.47 -13.03 11.03
N GLU A 109 9.76 -12.73 10.86
CA GLU A 109 10.53 -11.84 11.72
C GLU A 109 11.29 -10.76 10.97
N LEU A 110 11.45 -10.91 9.64
CA LEU A 110 12.25 -10.03 8.80
C LEU A 110 11.39 -9.39 7.71
N VAL A 111 11.64 -8.12 7.43
CA VAL A 111 11.16 -7.45 6.21
C VAL A 111 12.36 -7.12 5.35
N LEU A 112 12.35 -7.57 4.10
CA LEU A 112 13.36 -7.24 3.11
C LEU A 112 12.83 -6.21 2.11
N ILE A 113 13.60 -5.13 1.96
CA ILE A 113 13.32 -4.08 1.00
C ILE A 113 14.14 -4.32 -0.25
N HIS A 114 13.46 -4.25 -1.38
CA HIS A 114 14.01 -4.43 -2.72
C HIS A 114 13.71 -3.22 -3.59
N HIS A 115 14.29 -3.17 -4.78
CA HIS A 115 13.77 -2.39 -5.89
C HIS A 115 13.70 -3.22 -7.17
N ILE A 116 12.77 -2.86 -8.02
CA ILE A 116 12.58 -3.46 -9.34
C ILE A 116 12.09 -2.43 -10.34
N SER A 117 12.52 -2.55 -11.60
CA SER A 117 11.91 -1.85 -12.74
C SER A 117 12.00 -2.72 -13.98
N LEU A 118 10.95 -2.76 -14.78
CA LEU A 118 10.89 -3.55 -16.01
C LEU A 118 10.26 -2.76 -17.17
N PRO A 119 10.98 -2.60 -18.30
CA PRO A 119 12.41 -2.83 -18.44
C PRO A 119 13.22 -1.96 -17.48
N PRO A 120 14.53 -2.22 -17.27
CA PRO A 120 15.33 -1.41 -16.35
C PRO A 120 15.20 0.09 -16.59
N GLY A 121 14.86 0.84 -15.52
CA GLY A 121 14.65 2.29 -15.57
C GLY A 121 13.33 2.77 -16.17
N GLN A 122 12.42 1.89 -16.55
CA GLN A 122 11.07 2.24 -17.00
C GLN A 122 10.04 1.93 -15.91
N PHE A 123 9.08 2.84 -15.75
CA PHE A 123 8.12 2.83 -14.63
C PHE A 123 6.68 3.01 -15.13
N GLY A 124 5.71 2.70 -14.25
CA GLY A 124 4.28 2.95 -14.50
C GLY A 124 3.68 2.04 -15.56
N ASN A 125 4.16 0.81 -15.65
CA ASN A 125 3.67 -0.22 -16.58
C ASN A 125 3.35 -1.51 -15.80
N ASN A 126 2.74 -2.51 -16.47
CA ASN A 126 2.33 -3.76 -15.84
C ASN A 126 3.40 -4.86 -15.90
N TYR A 127 4.57 -4.63 -16.45
CA TYR A 127 5.56 -5.69 -16.71
C TYR A 127 6.08 -6.36 -15.43
N ILE A 128 6.15 -5.65 -14.30
CA ILE A 128 6.54 -6.26 -13.02
C ILE A 128 5.44 -7.23 -12.56
N ALA A 129 4.18 -6.84 -12.66
CA ALA A 129 3.05 -7.70 -12.32
C ALA A 129 2.98 -8.92 -13.24
N ASP A 130 3.19 -8.73 -14.55
CA ASP A 130 3.23 -9.82 -15.53
C ASP A 130 4.40 -10.77 -15.26
N PHE A 131 5.55 -10.23 -14.88
CA PHE A 131 6.74 -11.03 -14.53
C PHE A 131 6.49 -11.93 -13.32
N PHE A 132 5.95 -11.37 -12.23
CA PHE A 132 5.65 -12.16 -11.03
C PHE A 132 4.52 -13.17 -11.24
N GLN A 133 3.70 -13.00 -12.29
CA GLN A 133 2.64 -13.93 -12.65
C GLN A 133 3.05 -14.93 -13.76
N ASN A 134 4.32 -14.93 -14.22
CA ASN A 134 4.81 -15.71 -15.36
C ASN A 134 4.06 -15.42 -16.67
N LYS A 135 3.69 -14.16 -16.88
CA LYS A 135 2.97 -13.66 -18.06
C LYS A 135 3.77 -12.67 -18.89
N LEU A 136 5.02 -12.39 -18.51
CA LEU A 136 5.88 -11.44 -19.21
C LEU A 136 6.12 -11.91 -20.64
N ASP A 137 5.69 -11.10 -21.62
CA ASP A 137 5.94 -11.40 -23.04
C ASP A 137 7.42 -11.16 -23.38
N PRO A 138 8.20 -12.22 -23.73
CA PRO A 138 9.59 -12.07 -24.09
C PRO A 138 9.82 -11.22 -25.34
N ASN A 139 8.79 -11.01 -26.17
CA ASN A 139 8.89 -10.21 -27.39
C ASN A 139 8.61 -8.73 -27.16
N ALA A 140 8.07 -8.34 -26.02
CA ALA A 140 7.72 -6.95 -25.74
C ALA A 140 8.96 -6.05 -25.54
N HIS A 141 10.10 -6.61 -25.14
CA HIS A 141 11.37 -5.89 -24.99
C HIS A 141 12.56 -6.85 -25.04
N PRO A 142 13.72 -6.50 -25.66
CA PRO A 142 14.89 -7.38 -25.73
C PRO A 142 15.35 -7.94 -24.37
N TYR A 143 15.35 -7.12 -23.33
CA TYR A 143 15.69 -7.53 -21.96
C TYR A 143 14.78 -8.64 -21.42
N PHE A 144 13.52 -8.71 -21.86
CA PHE A 144 12.58 -9.72 -21.38
C PHE A 144 12.90 -11.14 -21.87
N GLN A 145 13.61 -11.27 -22.99
CA GLN A 145 14.09 -12.57 -23.47
C GLN A 145 15.06 -13.22 -22.48
N GLU A 146 15.77 -12.41 -21.69
CA GLU A 146 16.74 -12.91 -20.71
C GLU A 146 16.08 -13.34 -19.40
N ILE A 147 14.92 -12.76 -19.05
CA ILE A 147 14.32 -12.90 -17.71
C ILE A 147 12.95 -13.59 -17.68
N SER A 148 12.23 -13.68 -18.81
CA SER A 148 10.85 -14.17 -18.86
C SER A 148 10.66 -15.59 -18.30
N ASP A 149 11.70 -16.43 -18.35
CA ASP A 149 11.67 -17.79 -17.81
C ASP A 149 12.01 -17.87 -16.31
N HIS A 150 12.39 -16.74 -15.68
CA HIS A 150 12.70 -16.72 -14.26
C HIS A 150 11.41 -16.75 -13.43
N GLN A 151 11.29 -17.74 -12.56
CA GLN A 151 10.19 -17.88 -11.63
C GLN A 151 10.54 -17.21 -10.30
N VAL A 152 10.14 -15.95 -10.14
CA VAL A 152 10.36 -15.15 -8.93
C VAL A 152 9.07 -14.44 -8.55
N SER A 153 9.00 -13.98 -7.32
CA SER A 153 7.89 -13.16 -6.83
C SER A 153 8.33 -12.31 -5.64
N SER A 154 7.50 -11.36 -5.25
CA SER A 154 7.56 -10.73 -3.93
C SER A 154 6.20 -10.78 -3.26
N HIS A 155 6.12 -10.48 -1.96
CA HIS A 155 4.82 -10.37 -1.32
C HIS A 155 4.10 -9.10 -1.79
N PHE A 156 4.83 -7.98 -1.83
CA PHE A 156 4.29 -6.67 -2.19
C PHE A 156 5.17 -5.96 -3.20
N LEU A 157 4.53 -5.14 -4.04
CA LEU A 157 5.15 -4.10 -4.87
C LEU A 157 4.49 -2.77 -4.51
N ILE A 158 5.30 -1.72 -4.36
CA ILE A 158 4.86 -0.33 -4.21
C ILE A 158 5.30 0.43 -5.46
N GLU A 159 4.34 0.83 -6.26
CA GLU A 159 4.58 1.62 -7.48
C GLU A 159 5.03 3.04 -7.17
N ARG A 160 5.52 3.78 -8.18
CA ARG A 160 6.04 5.15 -8.00
C ARG A 160 5.03 6.13 -7.42
N ASP A 161 3.76 5.96 -7.69
CA ASP A 161 2.65 6.77 -7.17
C ASP A 161 2.18 6.36 -5.77
N GLY A 162 2.73 5.26 -5.22
CA GLY A 162 2.39 4.69 -3.93
C GLY A 162 1.28 3.64 -3.97
N GLN A 163 0.77 3.26 -5.15
CA GLN A 163 -0.16 2.14 -5.26
C GLN A 163 0.53 0.86 -4.80
N VAL A 164 -0.18 0.05 -3.99
CA VAL A 164 0.36 -1.21 -3.46
C VAL A 164 -0.30 -2.38 -4.14
N GLN A 165 0.52 -3.28 -4.66
CA GLN A 165 0.09 -4.56 -5.22
C GLN A 165 0.56 -5.69 -4.31
N GLN A 166 -0.26 -6.72 -4.12
CA GLN A 166 0.11 -7.93 -3.38
C GLN A 166 0.04 -9.16 -4.29
N PHE A 167 1.14 -9.93 -4.34
CA PHE A 167 1.29 -11.08 -5.22
C PHE A 167 1.22 -12.41 -4.49
N VAL A 168 1.74 -12.47 -3.28
CA VAL A 168 1.79 -13.69 -2.47
C VAL A 168 1.16 -13.41 -1.11
N SER A 169 0.36 -14.36 -0.63
CA SER A 169 -0.14 -14.33 0.75
C SER A 169 1.04 -14.26 1.73
N THR A 170 0.95 -13.41 2.74
CA THR A 170 1.99 -13.31 3.77
C THR A 170 2.20 -14.60 4.55
N LEU A 171 1.24 -15.54 4.51
CA LEU A 171 1.37 -16.87 5.11
C LEU A 171 2.31 -17.78 4.32
N HIS A 172 2.48 -17.56 3.02
CA HIS A 172 3.33 -18.34 2.14
C HIS A 172 4.72 -17.70 2.02
N ARG A 173 5.62 -18.42 1.41
CA ARG A 173 7.01 -18.06 1.15
C ARG A 173 7.13 -17.57 -0.29
N ALA A 174 7.20 -16.25 -0.50
CA ALA A 174 7.51 -15.69 -1.81
C ALA A 174 9.00 -15.91 -2.17
N TRP A 175 9.32 -15.92 -3.46
CA TRP A 175 10.67 -16.20 -3.96
C TRP A 175 11.37 -14.89 -4.35
N HIS A 176 11.82 -14.10 -3.36
CA HIS A 176 12.40 -12.76 -3.57
C HIS A 176 13.87 -12.62 -3.17
N ALA A 177 14.38 -13.42 -2.22
CA ALA A 177 15.73 -13.24 -1.71
C ALA A 177 16.77 -14.17 -2.34
N GLY A 178 16.33 -15.31 -2.93
CA GLY A 178 17.24 -16.34 -3.48
C GLY A 178 18.19 -16.88 -2.43
N VAL A 179 19.46 -17.14 -2.82
CA VAL A 179 20.52 -17.50 -1.88
C VAL A 179 20.83 -16.28 -1.00
N SER A 180 20.57 -16.39 0.28
CA SER A 180 20.60 -15.26 1.22
C SER A 180 20.84 -15.75 2.65
N GLU A 181 21.45 -14.89 3.46
CA GLU A 181 21.77 -15.16 4.86
C GLU A 181 21.52 -13.91 5.71
N PHE A 182 20.93 -14.10 6.89
CA PHE A 182 20.73 -13.05 7.88
C PHE A 182 21.34 -13.50 9.22
N PHE A 183 22.52 -12.99 9.55
CA PHE A 183 23.30 -13.33 10.77
C PHE A 183 23.44 -14.83 11.00
N GLY A 184 23.93 -15.57 10.01
CA GLY A 184 24.14 -17.02 10.06
C GLY A 184 22.89 -17.87 9.82
N ARG A 185 21.74 -17.24 9.59
CA ARG A 185 20.50 -17.92 9.24
C ARG A 185 20.27 -17.82 7.73
N GLU A 186 20.41 -18.93 7.04
CA GLU A 186 20.22 -19.03 5.60
C GLU A 186 18.73 -18.97 5.18
N SER A 187 18.50 -18.85 3.86
CA SER A 187 17.16 -18.95 3.25
C SER A 187 16.19 -17.89 3.78
N CYS A 188 16.54 -16.62 3.63
CA CYS A 188 15.74 -15.50 4.17
C CYS A 188 14.27 -15.49 3.69
N ASN A 189 13.95 -16.12 2.54
CA ASN A 189 12.55 -16.29 2.11
C ASN A 189 11.69 -17.01 3.16
N ASP A 190 12.26 -17.89 3.96
CA ASP A 190 11.53 -18.73 4.92
C ASP A 190 10.88 -17.91 6.04
N PHE A 191 11.51 -16.82 6.44
CA PHE A 191 11.12 -16.01 7.60
C PHE A 191 10.96 -14.52 7.32
N SER A 192 10.92 -14.12 6.04
CA SER A 192 10.78 -12.71 5.67
C SER A 192 9.52 -12.42 4.86
N ILE A 193 9.17 -11.13 4.83
CA ILE A 193 8.27 -10.52 3.87
C ILE A 193 9.11 -9.67 2.91
N GLY A 194 9.05 -9.95 1.61
CA GLY A 194 9.67 -9.12 0.58
C GLY A 194 8.75 -7.99 0.15
N ILE A 195 9.29 -6.79 0.08
CA ILE A 195 8.62 -5.59 -0.42
C ILE A 195 9.49 -4.97 -1.52
N GLU A 196 8.99 -5.00 -2.73
CA GLU A 196 9.59 -4.30 -3.88
C GLU A 196 9.11 -2.86 -3.93
N LEU A 197 10.01 -1.93 -4.22
CA LEU A 197 9.66 -0.57 -4.63
C LEU A 197 9.98 -0.42 -6.11
N GLU A 198 9.02 0.04 -6.91
CA GLU A 198 9.30 0.37 -8.30
C GLU A 198 10.37 1.46 -8.36
N GLY A 199 11.54 1.13 -8.88
CA GLY A 199 12.70 2.01 -8.83
C GLY A 199 13.96 1.40 -9.41
N THR A 200 15.06 2.13 -9.25
CA THR A 200 16.42 1.72 -9.62
C THR A 200 17.40 2.12 -8.51
N GLU A 201 18.64 1.62 -8.60
CA GLU A 201 19.71 2.05 -7.70
C GLU A 201 20.15 3.51 -7.93
N ASP A 202 19.84 4.10 -9.09
CA ASP A 202 20.34 5.42 -9.53
C ASP A 202 19.36 6.58 -9.24
N LEU A 203 18.12 6.28 -8.85
CA LEU A 203 17.08 7.28 -8.68
C LEU A 203 16.45 7.24 -7.27
N PRO A 204 16.17 8.40 -6.68
CA PRO A 204 15.44 8.47 -5.42
C PRO A 204 14.02 7.87 -5.54
N PHE A 205 13.57 7.23 -4.47
CA PHE A 205 12.19 6.81 -4.34
C PHE A 205 11.26 7.99 -4.05
N GLN A 206 10.01 7.88 -4.44
CA GLN A 206 9.03 8.95 -4.32
C GLN A 206 8.48 9.06 -2.89
N PRO A 207 8.08 10.27 -2.42
CA PRO A 207 7.41 10.44 -1.13
C PRO A 207 6.16 9.56 -0.97
N ALA A 208 5.41 9.33 -2.06
CA ALA A 208 4.25 8.44 -2.08
C ALA A 208 4.62 7.00 -1.74
N GLN A 209 5.78 6.50 -2.23
CA GLN A 209 6.28 5.16 -1.91
C GLN A 209 6.61 5.02 -0.42
N TYR A 210 7.25 6.02 0.20
CA TYR A 210 7.53 6.00 1.64
C TYR A 210 6.24 6.08 2.47
N ALA A 211 5.23 6.82 2.03
CA ALA A 211 3.94 6.87 2.69
C ALA A 211 3.23 5.51 2.65
N ALA A 212 3.20 4.86 1.49
CA ALA A 212 2.64 3.53 1.32
C ALA A 212 3.43 2.45 2.09
N LEU A 213 4.77 2.52 2.07
CA LEU A 213 5.64 1.62 2.82
C LEU A 213 5.40 1.74 4.34
N LYS A 214 5.25 2.96 4.86
CA LYS A 214 4.87 3.21 6.27
C LYS A 214 3.54 2.53 6.61
N GLU A 215 2.52 2.68 5.76
CA GLU A 215 1.21 2.09 5.99
C GLU A 215 1.29 0.56 6.00
N LEU A 216 1.92 -0.03 4.98
CA LEU A 216 2.12 -1.47 4.87
C LEU A 216 2.88 -2.04 6.08
N VAL A 217 4.00 -1.42 6.47
CA VAL A 217 4.80 -1.85 7.63
C VAL A 217 4.01 -1.74 8.93
N THR A 218 3.16 -0.72 9.07
CA THR A 218 2.28 -0.58 10.25
C THR A 218 1.29 -1.75 10.35
N VAL A 219 0.75 -2.20 9.23
CA VAL A 219 -0.15 -3.36 9.16
C VAL A 219 0.61 -4.66 9.44
N LEU A 220 1.80 -4.84 8.87
CA LEU A 220 2.66 -6.00 9.12
C LEU A 220 3.05 -6.11 10.60
N LYS A 221 3.42 -5.01 11.25
CA LYS A 221 3.77 -4.97 12.69
C LYS A 221 2.59 -5.34 13.61
N LYS A 222 1.35 -5.12 13.18
CA LYS A 222 0.15 -5.56 13.93
C LYS A 222 -0.06 -7.07 13.83
N LYS A 223 0.34 -7.67 12.72
CA LYS A 223 0.11 -9.10 12.44
C LYS A 223 1.29 -9.97 12.88
N TYR A 224 2.52 -9.47 12.74
CA TYR A 224 3.76 -10.24 12.94
C TYR A 224 4.72 -9.53 13.90
N SER A 225 5.50 -10.33 14.63
CA SER A 225 6.56 -9.84 15.52
C SER A 225 7.83 -9.53 14.71
N ILE A 226 7.79 -8.48 13.86
CA ILE A 226 8.93 -8.12 13.02
C ILE A 226 10.11 -7.69 13.92
N ALA A 227 11.19 -8.44 13.85
CA ALA A 227 12.42 -8.20 14.60
C ALA A 227 13.39 -7.28 13.87
N ALA A 228 13.41 -7.32 12.51
CA ALA A 228 14.36 -6.55 11.72
C ALA A 228 13.82 -6.12 10.35
N TYR A 229 14.47 -5.07 9.81
CA TYR A 229 14.33 -4.57 8.45
C TYR A 229 15.71 -4.50 7.82
N ALA A 230 15.85 -5.02 6.60
CA ALA A 230 17.12 -5.05 5.87
C ALA A 230 16.89 -4.85 4.37
N GLY A 231 17.92 -4.49 3.64
CA GLY A 231 17.93 -4.51 2.19
C GLY A 231 18.30 -5.90 1.66
N HIS A 232 17.98 -6.18 0.39
CA HIS A 232 18.45 -7.40 -0.26
C HIS A 232 19.98 -7.46 -0.30
N SER A 233 20.64 -6.33 -0.52
CA SER A 233 22.11 -6.21 -0.48
C SER A 233 22.72 -6.63 0.87
N ASP A 234 21.97 -6.44 1.98
CA ASP A 234 22.45 -6.79 3.31
C ASP A 234 22.48 -8.31 3.55
N VAL A 235 21.53 -9.04 2.95
CA VAL A 235 21.38 -10.50 3.12
C VAL A 235 21.98 -11.31 1.96
N ALA A 236 22.39 -10.62 0.89
CA ALA A 236 23.04 -11.22 -0.26
C ALA A 236 24.21 -10.34 -0.78
N PRO A 237 25.19 -10.01 0.10
CA PRO A 237 26.26 -9.08 -0.23
C PRO A 237 27.09 -9.60 -1.44
N GLY A 238 27.51 -8.66 -2.30
CA GLY A 238 28.25 -8.98 -3.53
C GLY A 238 27.40 -9.59 -4.67
N ARG A 239 26.21 -10.11 -4.37
CA ARG A 239 25.28 -10.64 -5.38
C ARG A 239 24.13 -9.65 -5.70
N LYS A 240 23.71 -8.89 -4.73
CA LYS A 240 22.57 -7.94 -4.81
C LYS A 240 22.97 -6.57 -4.31
N ARG A 241 22.32 -5.54 -4.89
CA ARG A 241 22.58 -4.13 -4.56
C ARG A 241 21.32 -3.39 -4.11
N ASP A 242 20.14 -3.96 -4.36
CA ASP A 242 18.85 -3.39 -3.98
C ASP A 242 18.65 -3.37 -2.44
N PRO A 243 17.97 -2.36 -1.90
CA PRO A 243 17.28 -1.25 -2.56
C PRO A 243 18.21 -0.11 -3.02
N GLY A 244 19.53 -0.22 -2.85
CA GLY A 244 20.54 0.75 -3.28
C GLY A 244 20.67 2.00 -2.41
N ILE A 245 21.63 2.84 -2.80
CA ILE A 245 22.06 4.03 -2.01
C ILE A 245 21.00 5.14 -1.93
N HIS A 246 20.00 5.11 -2.82
CA HIS A 246 18.94 6.12 -2.86
C HIS A 246 17.73 5.77 -1.97
N PHE A 247 17.73 4.58 -1.34
CA PHE A 247 16.74 4.29 -0.31
C PHE A 247 17.11 5.01 0.99
N ASP A 248 16.22 5.89 1.45
CA ASP A 248 16.43 6.67 2.67
C ASP A 248 15.95 5.89 3.91
N TRP A 249 16.90 5.15 4.51
CA TRP A 249 16.67 4.39 5.74
C TRP A 249 16.28 5.26 6.93
N ASN A 250 16.74 6.53 7.00
CA ASN A 250 16.37 7.47 8.06
C ASN A 250 14.90 7.89 7.93
N LEU A 251 14.51 8.30 6.72
CA LEU A 251 13.13 8.68 6.44
C LEU A 251 12.18 7.50 6.70
N PHE A 252 12.54 6.30 6.24
CA PHE A 252 11.77 5.08 6.47
C PHE A 252 11.62 4.79 7.98
N ALA A 253 12.72 4.77 8.72
CA ALA A 253 12.72 4.49 10.15
C ALA A 253 11.87 5.50 10.93
N GLN A 254 12.06 6.79 10.68
CA GLN A 254 11.34 7.86 11.34
C GLN A 254 9.83 7.80 11.02
N SER A 255 9.49 7.68 9.74
CA SER A 255 8.09 7.68 9.31
C SER A 255 7.32 6.47 9.83
N ALA A 256 7.91 5.27 9.83
CA ALA A 256 7.28 4.02 10.26
C ALA A 256 7.47 3.71 11.75
N GLY A 257 8.13 4.58 12.51
CA GLY A 257 8.41 4.39 13.94
C GLY A 257 9.22 3.11 14.21
N ILE A 258 10.30 2.90 13.43
CA ILE A 258 11.18 1.75 13.54
C ILE A 258 12.36 2.14 14.43
N PRO A 259 12.56 1.50 15.60
CA PRO A 259 13.69 1.77 16.45
C PRO A 259 15.00 1.25 15.82
N SER A 260 16.12 1.90 16.11
CA SER A 260 17.44 1.55 15.55
C SER A 260 17.87 0.09 15.80
N ARG A 261 17.42 -0.53 16.90
CA ARG A 261 17.67 -1.95 17.18
C ARG A 261 17.05 -2.90 16.15
N GLN A 262 16.05 -2.46 15.40
CA GLN A 262 15.43 -3.23 14.32
C GLN A 262 16.08 -2.95 12.94
N LEU A 263 17.12 -2.14 12.90
CA LEU A 263 17.92 -1.82 11.71
C LEU A 263 19.37 -2.26 11.93
N PRO A 264 19.64 -3.57 11.96
CA PRO A 264 20.93 -4.10 12.41
C PRO A 264 22.11 -3.69 11.51
N TYR A 265 21.84 -3.33 10.26
CA TYR A 265 22.87 -2.82 9.35
C TYR A 265 23.00 -1.29 9.38
N GLY A 266 22.30 -0.62 10.30
CA GLY A 266 22.35 0.84 10.53
C GLY A 266 21.46 1.64 9.61
N LEU A 267 21.62 2.97 9.68
CA LEU A 267 20.82 3.96 8.94
C LEU A 267 21.61 4.61 7.79
N SER A 268 22.90 4.33 7.67
CA SER A 268 23.73 4.88 6.61
C SER A 268 23.34 4.36 5.23
N LYS A 269 23.61 5.15 4.20
CA LYS A 269 23.50 4.69 2.82
C LYS A 269 24.38 3.46 2.62
N ARG A 270 23.83 2.43 1.99
CA ARG A 270 24.52 1.17 1.72
C ARG A 270 24.70 1.01 0.22
N PRO A 271 25.84 0.52 -0.23
CA PRO A 271 26.12 0.34 -1.66
C PRO A 271 25.23 -0.72 -2.29
#